data_3b9431741bd3a54dd0db4827f3858760
#
_entry.id   3b9431741bd3a54dd0db4827f3858760
#
_cell.length_a   1.000
_cell.length_b   1.000
_cell.length_c   1.000
_cell.angle_alpha   90.00
_cell.angle_beta   90.00
_cell.angle_gamma   90.00
#
_symmetry.space_group_name_H-M   'P 1'
#
loop_
_entity.id
_entity.type
_entity.pdbx_description
1 polymer ?
#
loop_
_entity_poly.entity_id
_entity_poly.type
_entity_poly.pdbx_seq_one_letter_code
_entity_poly.pdbx_strand_id
1 'polypeptide(L)'
;MALIYEAELKRQIREKNMSNCYLFYGSEDYLKQFYANKICSKFVTPGSETFSLRKYDGKENTLDEVFEGAQSMPFMGEYCVVIAHDFSLDAPTNDQKEQIEEFLQNIPDTSITIFWMDGIELSNKKGKWAIDIFTKYATAVNFAKAEGRELRKILCAYASKNGCTMNDGTASYLIELAGDSLNVLFNEIQKACNFAGQGNEITREHIDSVAVRSLEAKVFDLSKLILNHNAQGALELLHTLMMQKAEPIDIFGVILTAFVDIYRVKTSVTAGETVMYPAKIFDYKNKDFRLTNSNRFAKNLTDEQIRECFDCFSEADKALKSSAQSGELILEKLIVHLSLIIAR
;
A
#
# COMPACT_ATOMS: atom_id res chain seq x y z
N MET A 1 23.92 6.62 -16.16
CA MET A 1 22.51 6.50 -16.30
C MET A 1 22.16 5.06 -16.03
N ALA A 2 21.23 4.81 -15.14
CA ALA A 2 21.10 3.47 -14.60
C ALA A 2 19.69 3.22 -14.02
N LEU A 3 19.31 1.94 -14.01
CA LEU A 3 18.28 1.44 -13.12
C LEU A 3 18.92 1.14 -11.77
N ILE A 4 18.46 1.77 -10.72
CA ILE A 4 18.99 1.60 -9.36
C ILE A 4 17.88 1.25 -8.36
N TYR A 5 18.29 0.82 -7.18
CA TYR A 5 17.42 0.52 -6.05
C TYR A 5 17.73 1.45 -4.87
N GLU A 6 16.91 1.40 -3.84
CA GLU A 6 16.97 2.26 -2.66
C GLU A 6 18.39 2.39 -2.05
N ALA A 7 19.13 1.28 -1.96
CA ALA A 7 20.47 1.27 -1.38
C ALA A 7 21.46 2.17 -2.13
N GLU A 8 21.39 2.15 -3.48
CA GLU A 8 22.23 2.96 -4.32
C GLU A 8 21.83 4.45 -4.26
N LEU A 9 20.53 4.76 -4.25
CA LEU A 9 20.05 6.13 -4.04
C LEU A 9 20.53 6.70 -2.69
N LYS A 10 20.48 5.89 -1.63
CA LYS A 10 21.04 6.26 -0.31
C LYS A 10 22.52 6.64 -0.39
N ARG A 11 23.30 5.87 -1.17
CA ARG A 11 24.72 6.15 -1.41
C ARG A 11 24.90 7.46 -2.14
N GLN A 12 24.21 7.68 -3.26
CA GLN A 12 24.28 8.91 -4.05
C GLN A 12 23.93 10.15 -3.20
N ILE A 13 22.84 10.08 -2.42
CA ILE A 13 22.48 11.16 -1.50
C ILE A 13 23.57 11.43 -0.48
N ARG A 14 24.17 10.38 0.12
CA ARG A 14 25.22 10.53 1.13
C ARG A 14 26.48 11.18 0.55
N GLU A 15 26.90 10.72 -0.63
CA GLU A 15 28.13 11.13 -1.32
C GLU A 15 27.94 12.44 -2.11
N LYS A 16 26.72 12.98 -2.17
CA LYS A 16 26.34 14.14 -2.98
C LYS A 16 26.63 13.96 -4.48
N ASN A 17 26.61 12.72 -4.96
CA ASN A 17 26.79 12.38 -6.38
C ASN A 17 25.43 12.06 -7.01
N MET A 18 24.67 13.10 -7.32
CA MET A 18 23.31 13.00 -7.83
C MET A 18 23.27 12.95 -9.36
N SER A 19 22.26 12.27 -9.90
CA SER A 19 21.87 12.43 -11.29
C SER A 19 21.03 13.70 -11.45
N ASN A 20 21.06 14.31 -12.63
CA ASN A 20 20.32 15.53 -12.90
C ASN A 20 18.80 15.28 -12.98
N CYS A 21 18.41 14.05 -13.27
CA CYS A 21 17.00 13.65 -13.30
C CYS A 21 16.80 12.23 -12.77
N TYR A 22 15.67 12.05 -12.08
CA TYR A 22 15.24 10.78 -11.53
C TYR A 22 13.79 10.47 -11.92
N LEU A 23 13.52 9.20 -12.19
CA LEU A 23 12.18 8.63 -12.19
C LEU A 23 12.04 7.74 -10.96
N PHE A 24 11.20 8.11 -10.00
CA PHE A 24 10.83 7.25 -8.87
C PHE A 24 9.59 6.46 -9.24
N TYR A 25 9.68 5.14 -9.30
CA TYR A 25 8.58 4.25 -9.66
C TYR A 25 8.52 3.04 -8.74
N GLY A 26 7.46 2.24 -8.86
CA GLY A 26 7.19 1.10 -8.01
C GLY A 26 6.01 1.32 -7.07
N SER A 27 5.62 0.30 -6.35
CA SER A 27 4.39 0.26 -5.54
C SER A 27 4.52 0.86 -4.13
N GLU A 28 5.71 1.34 -3.72
CA GLU A 28 5.91 1.92 -2.38
C GLU A 28 5.92 3.45 -2.42
N ASP A 29 4.74 4.05 -2.36
CA ASP A 29 4.55 5.51 -2.45
C ASP A 29 5.23 6.27 -1.29
N TYR A 30 5.22 5.70 -0.08
CA TYR A 30 5.88 6.32 1.07
C TYR A 30 7.38 6.55 0.82
N LEU A 31 8.08 5.56 0.26
CA LEU A 31 9.50 5.70 0.00
C LEU A 31 9.79 6.70 -1.11
N LYS A 32 8.96 6.78 -2.16
CA LYS A 32 9.08 7.80 -3.21
C LYS A 32 9.03 9.20 -2.60
N GLN A 33 8.00 9.50 -1.82
CA GLN A 33 7.84 10.77 -1.14
C GLN A 33 8.96 11.05 -0.11
N PHE A 34 9.32 10.03 0.68
CA PHE A 34 10.38 10.14 1.69
C PHE A 34 11.72 10.54 1.06
N TYR A 35 12.12 9.87 -0.05
CA TYR A 35 13.38 10.20 -0.71
C TYR A 35 13.34 11.51 -1.49
N ALA A 36 12.22 11.87 -2.09
CA ALA A 36 12.03 13.19 -2.70
C ALA A 36 12.22 14.29 -1.64
N ASN A 37 11.54 14.20 -0.50
CA ASN A 37 11.70 15.14 0.60
C ASN A 37 13.12 15.17 1.19
N LYS A 38 13.77 13.99 1.28
CA LYS A 38 15.14 13.90 1.76
C LYS A 38 16.15 14.56 0.82
N ILE A 39 15.95 14.46 -0.49
CA ILE A 39 16.75 15.17 -1.48
C ILE A 39 16.53 16.68 -1.33
N CYS A 40 15.27 17.13 -1.25
CA CYS A 40 14.97 18.55 -1.00
C CYS A 40 15.70 19.06 0.25
N SER A 41 15.56 18.39 1.38
CA SER A 41 16.18 18.84 2.65
C SER A 41 17.72 18.85 2.64
N LYS A 42 18.36 18.09 1.74
CA LYS A 42 19.81 17.99 1.65
C LYS A 42 20.44 18.92 0.62
N PHE A 43 19.74 19.17 -0.48
CA PHE A 43 20.29 19.89 -1.64
C PHE A 43 19.70 21.29 -1.80
N VAL A 44 18.60 21.63 -1.14
CA VAL A 44 18.07 22.99 -1.05
C VAL A 44 18.65 23.66 0.18
N THR A 45 19.27 24.82 -0.01
CA THR A 45 19.82 25.61 1.11
C THR A 45 18.66 26.15 1.98
N PRO A 46 18.70 26.02 3.31
CA PRO A 46 17.67 26.59 4.17
C PRO A 46 17.49 28.10 3.93
N GLY A 47 16.24 28.53 3.74
CA GLY A 47 15.88 29.92 3.43
C GLY A 47 15.93 30.28 1.95
N SER A 48 16.35 29.35 1.05
CA SER A 48 16.30 29.54 -0.40
C SER A 48 15.18 28.73 -1.10
N GLU A 49 14.28 28.13 -0.33
CA GLU A 49 13.26 27.21 -0.85
C GLU A 49 12.41 27.83 -1.96
N THR A 50 12.04 29.10 -1.81
CA THR A 50 11.25 29.84 -2.80
C THR A 50 11.94 29.93 -4.18
N PHE A 51 13.27 29.90 -4.21
CA PHE A 51 14.06 30.07 -5.43
C PHE A 51 14.65 28.76 -5.96
N SER A 52 14.99 27.82 -5.05
CA SER A 52 15.74 26.61 -5.38
C SER A 52 14.90 25.32 -5.28
N LEU A 53 13.64 25.39 -4.83
CA LEU A 53 12.70 24.28 -4.81
C LEU A 53 11.44 24.63 -5.59
N ARG A 54 11.14 23.82 -6.59
CA ARG A 54 9.91 23.94 -7.39
C ARG A 54 9.13 22.64 -7.30
N LYS A 55 7.81 22.76 -7.12
CA LYS A 55 6.90 21.60 -7.05
C LYS A 55 5.78 21.81 -8.04
N TYR A 56 5.58 20.82 -8.89
CA TYR A 56 4.56 20.79 -9.91
C TYR A 56 3.70 19.54 -9.75
N ASP A 57 2.40 19.70 -9.91
CA ASP A 57 1.40 18.64 -9.91
C ASP A 57 0.83 18.48 -11.31
N GLY A 58 0.85 17.28 -11.87
CA GLY A 58 0.38 17.02 -13.25
C GLY A 58 -1.12 17.26 -13.46
N LYS A 59 -1.90 17.48 -12.37
CA LYS A 59 -3.31 17.90 -12.44
C LYS A 59 -3.47 19.41 -12.65
N GLU A 60 -2.46 20.20 -12.28
CA GLU A 60 -2.51 21.67 -12.28
C GLU A 60 -1.49 22.29 -13.26
N ASN A 61 -0.41 21.58 -13.53
CA ASN A 61 0.74 22.09 -14.28
C ASN A 61 0.99 21.31 -15.57
N THR A 62 1.71 21.93 -16.50
CA THR A 62 2.17 21.34 -17.76
C THR A 62 3.61 20.81 -17.67
N LEU A 63 4.01 19.94 -18.61
CA LEU A 63 5.41 19.49 -18.72
C LEU A 63 6.35 20.64 -19.03
N ASP A 64 5.92 21.62 -19.86
CA ASP A 64 6.72 22.78 -20.21
C ASP A 64 7.09 23.61 -18.96
N GLU A 65 6.16 23.80 -18.01
CA GLU A 65 6.44 24.49 -16.75
C GLU A 65 7.48 23.72 -15.91
N VAL A 66 7.43 22.38 -15.90
CA VAL A 66 8.45 21.55 -15.22
C VAL A 66 9.82 21.75 -15.86
N PHE A 67 9.87 21.76 -17.19
CA PHE A 67 11.11 21.92 -17.94
C PHE A 67 11.73 23.32 -17.77
N GLU A 68 10.91 24.37 -17.83
CA GLU A 68 11.34 25.74 -17.52
C GLU A 68 11.85 25.85 -16.07
N GLY A 69 11.13 25.22 -15.15
CA GLY A 69 11.55 25.15 -13.75
C GLY A 69 12.91 24.49 -13.57
N ALA A 70 13.18 23.42 -14.30
CA ALA A 70 14.45 22.69 -14.24
C ALA A 70 15.62 23.43 -14.91
N GLN A 71 15.35 24.26 -15.92
CA GLN A 71 16.33 25.11 -16.58
C GLN A 71 16.70 26.36 -15.78
N SER A 72 15.94 26.66 -14.72
CA SER A 72 16.21 27.83 -13.89
C SER A 72 17.53 27.64 -13.12
N MET A 73 18.35 28.68 -13.11
CA MET A 73 19.58 28.68 -12.31
C MET A 73 19.27 28.80 -10.82
N PRO A 74 19.97 28.05 -9.94
CA PRO A 74 19.81 28.21 -8.51
C PRO A 74 20.27 29.61 -8.09
N PHE A 75 19.43 30.30 -7.33
CA PHE A 75 19.77 31.65 -6.84
C PHE A 75 20.78 31.60 -5.68
N MET A 76 20.68 30.57 -4.84
CA MET A 76 21.61 30.27 -3.74
C MET A 76 21.80 28.76 -3.66
N GLY A 77 23.04 28.30 -3.61
CA GLY A 77 23.40 26.89 -3.58
C GLY A 77 23.84 26.32 -4.93
N GLU A 78 24.09 25.02 -4.96
CA GLU A 78 24.62 24.32 -6.13
C GLU A 78 23.52 23.79 -7.04
N TYR A 79 22.30 23.53 -6.51
CA TYR A 79 21.23 22.84 -7.21
C TYR A 79 19.88 23.56 -7.09
N CYS A 80 19.11 23.48 -8.18
CA CYS A 80 17.68 23.69 -8.20
C CYS A 80 17.01 22.31 -8.13
N VAL A 81 16.16 22.06 -7.12
CA VAL A 81 15.43 20.80 -6.98
C VAL A 81 14.01 20.99 -7.52
N VAL A 82 13.61 20.14 -8.45
CA VAL A 82 12.28 20.16 -9.09
C VAL A 82 11.57 18.85 -8.81
N ILE A 83 10.37 18.93 -8.27
CA ILE A 83 9.48 17.80 -8.05
C ILE A 83 8.34 17.85 -9.07
N ALA A 84 8.25 16.84 -9.91
CA ALA A 84 7.16 16.65 -10.86
C ALA A 84 6.31 15.44 -10.43
N HIS A 85 5.22 15.73 -9.74
CA HIS A 85 4.31 14.73 -9.16
C HIS A 85 3.09 14.52 -10.06
N ASP A 86 2.63 13.27 -10.19
CA ASP A 86 1.42 12.87 -10.92
C ASP A 86 1.34 13.28 -12.40
N PHE A 87 2.48 13.47 -13.07
CA PHE A 87 2.52 13.57 -14.53
C PHE A 87 2.34 12.19 -15.17
N SER A 88 1.38 12.04 -16.10
CA SER A 88 1.00 10.75 -16.70
C SER A 88 2.11 10.18 -17.61
N LEU A 89 3.04 9.44 -16.99
CA LEU A 89 4.13 8.70 -17.65
C LEU A 89 3.76 7.26 -18.02
N ASP A 90 2.62 6.79 -17.58
CA ASP A 90 2.09 5.44 -17.88
C ASP A 90 1.39 5.35 -19.24
N ALA A 91 0.87 6.49 -19.75
CA ALA A 91 0.16 6.57 -21.03
C ALA A 91 0.45 7.90 -21.78
N PRO A 92 1.73 8.31 -21.98
CA PRO A 92 2.05 9.57 -22.60
C PRO A 92 1.67 9.57 -24.09
N THR A 93 1.28 10.73 -24.63
CA THR A 93 1.13 10.97 -26.07
C THR A 93 2.49 10.92 -26.77
N ASN A 94 2.49 10.85 -28.11
CA ASN A 94 3.76 10.88 -28.85
C ASN A 94 4.50 12.21 -28.66
N ASP A 95 3.77 13.33 -28.66
CA ASP A 95 4.34 14.67 -28.44
C ASP A 95 4.97 14.77 -27.05
N GLN A 96 4.31 14.25 -26.02
CA GLN A 96 4.86 14.20 -24.64
C GLN A 96 6.13 13.33 -24.57
N LYS A 97 6.19 12.23 -25.33
CA LYS A 97 7.39 11.40 -25.37
C LYS A 97 8.58 12.14 -25.96
N GLU A 98 8.36 12.85 -27.06
CA GLU A 98 9.38 13.66 -27.72
C GLU A 98 9.86 14.79 -26.81
N GLN A 99 8.94 15.52 -26.17
CA GLN A 99 9.26 16.57 -25.18
C GLN A 99 10.09 16.05 -24.01
N ILE A 100 9.69 14.91 -23.43
CA ILE A 100 10.41 14.30 -22.31
C ILE A 100 11.82 13.83 -22.76
N GLU A 101 11.94 13.22 -23.95
CA GLU A 101 13.23 12.76 -24.43
C GLU A 101 14.17 13.95 -24.70
N GLU A 102 13.69 15.02 -25.32
CA GLU A 102 14.44 16.26 -25.54
C GLU A 102 14.88 16.89 -24.22
N PHE A 103 13.98 16.98 -23.24
CA PHE A 103 14.29 17.49 -21.91
C PHE A 103 15.40 16.68 -21.23
N LEU A 104 15.29 15.33 -21.21
CA LEU A 104 16.27 14.46 -20.57
C LEU A 104 17.68 14.54 -21.21
N GLN A 105 17.76 14.88 -22.49
CA GLN A 105 19.04 15.10 -23.18
C GLN A 105 19.68 16.45 -22.86
N ASN A 106 18.89 17.45 -22.49
CA ASN A 106 19.32 18.83 -22.33
C ASN A 106 19.19 19.37 -20.90
N ILE A 107 18.97 18.49 -19.91
CA ILE A 107 18.80 18.92 -18.52
C ILE A 107 20.10 19.51 -17.94
N PRO A 108 20.06 20.67 -17.27
CA PRO A 108 21.25 21.29 -16.71
C PRO A 108 21.89 20.48 -15.58
N ASP A 109 23.21 20.55 -15.46
CA ASP A 109 23.94 19.90 -14.35
C ASP A 109 23.62 20.48 -12.98
N THR A 110 23.04 21.67 -12.93
CA THR A 110 22.57 22.32 -11.71
C THR A 110 21.14 21.94 -11.30
N SER A 111 20.48 21.06 -12.06
CA SER A 111 19.12 20.58 -11.73
C SER A 111 19.14 19.19 -11.10
N ILE A 112 18.27 18.98 -10.10
CA ILE A 112 17.87 17.66 -9.63
C ILE A 112 16.35 17.57 -9.81
N THR A 113 15.91 17.03 -10.94
CA THR A 113 14.49 16.87 -11.24
C THR A 113 14.02 15.47 -10.88
N ILE A 114 12.90 15.35 -10.16
CA ILE A 114 12.35 14.07 -9.71
C ILE A 114 10.92 13.93 -10.22
N PHE A 115 10.69 12.95 -11.09
CA PHE A 115 9.36 12.52 -11.51
C PHE A 115 8.88 11.35 -10.67
N TRP A 116 7.65 11.39 -10.19
CA TRP A 116 7.00 10.26 -9.53
C TRP A 116 5.48 10.37 -9.56
N MET A 117 4.79 9.22 -9.43
CA MET A 117 3.34 9.12 -9.44
C MET A 117 2.86 8.24 -8.28
N ASP A 118 1.68 8.56 -7.73
CA ASP A 118 1.04 7.78 -6.68
C ASP A 118 0.26 6.60 -7.27
N GLY A 119 0.36 5.44 -6.61
CA GLY A 119 -0.45 4.26 -6.90
C GLY A 119 -0.23 3.62 -8.27
N ILE A 120 0.72 4.09 -9.07
CA ILE A 120 0.96 3.61 -10.43
C ILE A 120 2.26 2.82 -10.50
N GLU A 121 2.13 1.53 -10.85
CA GLU A 121 3.26 0.70 -11.24
C GLU A 121 3.56 0.87 -12.74
N LEU A 122 4.73 1.42 -13.06
CA LEU A 122 5.21 1.54 -14.44
C LEU A 122 5.74 0.22 -15.03
N SER A 123 5.70 -0.86 -14.26
CA SER A 123 6.19 -2.19 -14.67
C SER A 123 5.33 -2.87 -15.75
N ASN A 124 4.14 -2.35 -16.02
CA ASN A 124 3.27 -2.83 -17.09
C ASN A 124 3.77 -2.41 -18.48
N LYS A 125 3.21 -3.01 -19.56
CA LYS A 125 3.63 -2.72 -20.95
C LYS A 125 3.56 -1.25 -21.34
N LYS A 126 2.64 -0.48 -20.75
CA LYS A 126 2.45 0.95 -21.06
C LYS A 126 3.50 1.82 -20.37
N GLY A 127 3.82 1.52 -19.11
CA GLY A 127 4.82 2.28 -18.36
C GLY A 127 6.28 1.96 -18.69
N LYS A 128 6.53 0.84 -19.39
CA LYS A 128 7.89 0.41 -19.72
C LYS A 128 8.68 1.48 -20.49
N TRP A 129 8.03 2.21 -21.38
CA TRP A 129 8.67 3.31 -22.12
C TRP A 129 9.32 4.33 -21.18
N ALA A 130 8.62 4.75 -20.13
CA ALA A 130 9.16 5.73 -19.19
C ALA A 130 10.41 5.19 -18.48
N ILE A 131 10.38 3.92 -18.03
CA ILE A 131 11.53 3.29 -17.39
C ILE A 131 12.72 3.23 -18.36
N ASP A 132 12.47 2.82 -19.60
CA ASP A 132 13.52 2.66 -20.63
C ASP A 132 14.18 4.01 -20.97
N ILE A 133 13.38 5.08 -21.17
CA ILE A 133 13.91 6.41 -21.55
C ILE A 133 14.67 7.05 -20.39
N PHE A 134 14.14 6.98 -19.15
CA PHE A 134 14.84 7.51 -17.99
C PHE A 134 16.10 6.69 -17.65
N THR A 135 16.10 5.39 -17.89
CA THR A 135 17.32 4.57 -17.73
C THR A 135 18.38 4.93 -18.76
N LYS A 136 17.98 5.34 -19.98
CA LYS A 136 18.88 5.73 -21.05
C LYS A 136 19.57 7.08 -20.79
N TYR A 137 18.82 8.08 -20.35
CA TYR A 137 19.29 9.48 -20.24
C TYR A 137 19.42 10.00 -18.80
N ALA A 138 18.77 9.34 -17.86
CA ALA A 138 18.69 9.76 -16.46
C ALA A 138 18.86 8.54 -15.53
N THR A 139 18.24 8.56 -14.35
CA THR A 139 18.27 7.47 -13.38
C THR A 139 16.84 7.05 -12.99
N ALA A 140 16.48 5.80 -13.21
CA ALA A 140 15.24 5.22 -12.73
C ALA A 140 15.47 4.49 -11.39
N VAL A 141 14.65 4.79 -10.38
CA VAL A 141 14.74 4.19 -9.04
C VAL A 141 13.48 3.38 -8.77
N ASN A 142 13.67 2.07 -8.54
CA ASN A 142 12.55 1.19 -8.20
C ASN A 142 12.35 1.12 -6.68
N PHE A 143 11.16 1.53 -6.23
CA PHE A 143 10.68 1.39 -4.86
C PHE A 143 9.64 0.27 -4.80
N ALA A 144 10.11 -0.96 -4.78
CA ALA A 144 9.24 -2.12 -4.61
C ALA A 144 8.70 -2.18 -3.18
N LYS A 145 7.46 -2.64 -3.02
CA LYS A 145 6.85 -2.85 -1.71
C LYS A 145 7.59 -3.94 -0.96
N ALA A 146 7.96 -3.65 0.27
CA ALA A 146 8.59 -4.64 1.13
C ALA A 146 7.55 -5.67 1.60
N GLU A 147 7.93 -6.94 1.66
CA GLU A 147 7.01 -8.04 1.94
C GLU A 147 7.56 -8.99 3.02
N GLY A 148 6.65 -9.65 3.70
CA GLY A 148 6.94 -10.73 4.63
C GLY A 148 7.99 -10.35 5.68
N ARG A 149 9.10 -11.07 5.68
CA ARG A 149 10.19 -10.86 6.64
C ARG A 149 10.89 -9.51 6.47
N GLU A 150 10.95 -9.00 5.26
CA GLU A 150 11.61 -7.73 4.98
C GLU A 150 10.81 -6.55 5.56
N LEU A 151 9.49 -6.54 5.35
CA LEU A 151 8.60 -5.54 5.96
C LEU A 151 8.74 -5.54 7.48
N ARG A 152 8.67 -6.72 8.12
CA ARG A 152 8.82 -6.83 9.59
C ARG A 152 10.17 -6.28 10.08
N LYS A 153 11.27 -6.57 9.36
CA LYS A 153 12.59 -5.99 9.70
C LYS A 153 12.60 -4.46 9.60
N ILE A 154 11.95 -3.90 8.58
CA ILE A 154 11.83 -2.44 8.44
C ILE A 154 11.07 -1.84 9.63
N LEU A 155 9.96 -2.47 10.05
CA LEU A 155 9.17 -2.02 11.19
C LEU A 155 9.96 -2.08 12.51
N CYS A 156 10.65 -3.21 12.77
CA CYS A 156 11.50 -3.35 13.95
C CYS A 156 12.65 -2.32 13.97
N ALA A 157 13.28 -2.07 12.81
CA ALA A 157 14.31 -1.05 12.68
C ALA A 157 13.76 0.36 12.89
N TYR A 158 12.53 0.63 12.44
CA TYR A 158 11.86 1.91 12.66
C TYR A 158 11.54 2.13 14.15
N ALA A 159 11.04 1.12 14.84
CA ALA A 159 10.81 1.16 16.29
C ALA A 159 12.13 1.47 17.04
N SER A 160 13.23 0.78 16.68
CA SER A 160 14.54 1.01 17.27
C SER A 160 15.05 2.43 17.04
N LYS A 161 14.84 2.99 15.87
CA LYS A 161 15.19 4.39 15.56
C LYS A 161 14.41 5.40 16.41
N ASN A 162 13.19 5.03 16.83
CA ASN A 162 12.35 5.85 17.70
C ASN A 162 12.54 5.53 19.20
N GLY A 163 13.59 4.81 19.55
CA GLY A 163 13.99 4.54 20.96
C GLY A 163 13.22 3.41 21.64
N CYS A 164 12.50 2.56 20.88
CA CYS A 164 11.80 1.38 21.40
C CYS A 164 12.30 0.11 20.71
N THR A 165 12.04 -1.06 21.30
CA THR A 165 12.25 -2.35 20.64
C THR A 165 10.93 -2.97 20.23
N MET A 166 10.92 -3.79 19.19
CA MET A 166 9.75 -4.54 18.74
C MET A 166 10.21 -5.87 18.16
N ASN A 167 9.57 -6.96 18.56
CA ASN A 167 9.87 -8.28 18.02
C ASN A 167 9.07 -8.59 16.72
N ASP A 168 9.50 -9.61 15.99
CA ASP A 168 8.91 -10.01 14.69
C ASP A 168 7.41 -10.41 14.82
N GLY A 169 7.01 -11.03 15.93
CA GLY A 169 5.62 -11.40 16.20
C GLY A 169 4.71 -10.19 16.44
N THR A 170 5.20 -9.18 17.13
CA THR A 170 4.50 -7.91 17.35
C THR A 170 4.41 -7.10 16.05
N ALA A 171 5.47 -7.11 15.23
CA ALA A 171 5.42 -6.50 13.90
C ALA A 171 4.39 -7.17 12.98
N SER A 172 4.32 -8.52 12.99
CA SER A 172 3.29 -9.27 12.25
C SER A 172 1.88 -8.91 12.71
N TYR A 173 1.68 -8.80 14.01
CA TYR A 173 0.39 -8.41 14.59
C TYR A 173 -0.03 -7.00 14.18
N LEU A 174 0.90 -6.05 14.15
CA LEU A 174 0.62 -4.70 13.68
C LEU A 174 0.21 -4.67 12.20
N ILE A 175 0.86 -5.47 11.34
CA ILE A 175 0.50 -5.61 9.92
C ILE A 175 -0.92 -6.18 9.79
N GLU A 176 -1.27 -7.21 10.57
CA GLU A 176 -2.62 -7.79 10.59
C GLU A 176 -3.68 -6.75 10.97
N LEU A 177 -3.36 -5.88 11.94
CA LEU A 177 -4.28 -4.89 12.48
C LEU A 177 -4.44 -3.65 11.58
N ALA A 178 -3.34 -3.08 11.11
CA ALA A 178 -3.29 -1.78 10.45
C ALA A 178 -3.12 -1.85 8.92
N GLY A 179 -2.90 -3.05 8.36
CA GLY A 179 -2.58 -3.26 6.96
C GLY A 179 -1.08 -3.13 6.69
N ASP A 180 -0.69 -3.10 5.40
CA ASP A 180 0.70 -3.19 4.97
C ASP A 180 1.25 -1.88 4.37
N SER A 181 0.55 -0.75 4.54
CA SER A 181 1.03 0.58 4.14
C SER A 181 2.09 1.08 5.11
N LEU A 182 3.32 1.34 4.63
CA LEU A 182 4.41 1.86 5.46
C LEU A 182 4.07 3.17 6.16
N ASN A 183 3.34 4.06 5.51
CA ASN A 183 2.92 5.32 6.11
C ASN A 183 2.04 5.09 7.34
N VAL A 184 1.03 4.22 7.22
CA VAL A 184 0.15 3.85 8.33
C VAL A 184 0.95 3.15 9.43
N LEU A 185 1.72 2.12 9.07
CA LEU A 185 2.50 1.32 10.01
C LEU A 185 3.49 2.17 10.82
N PHE A 186 4.19 3.11 10.19
CA PHE A 186 5.12 4.00 10.88
C PHE A 186 4.41 4.96 11.83
N ASN A 187 3.24 5.48 11.45
CA ASN A 187 2.43 6.30 12.35
C ASN A 187 1.95 5.49 13.57
N GLU A 188 1.52 4.24 13.37
CA GLU A 188 1.09 3.37 14.47
C GLU A 188 2.26 3.00 15.39
N ILE A 189 3.45 2.72 14.84
CA ILE A 189 4.67 2.48 15.64
C ILE A 189 5.04 3.73 16.44
N GLN A 190 4.96 4.91 15.84
CA GLN A 190 5.26 6.16 16.56
C GLN A 190 4.35 6.36 17.77
N LYS A 191 3.04 6.10 17.59
CA LYS A 191 2.07 6.16 18.71
C LYS A 191 2.38 5.10 19.78
N ALA A 192 2.68 3.88 19.35
CA ALA A 192 3.03 2.79 20.27
C ALA A 192 4.35 3.06 21.02
N CYS A 193 5.36 3.63 20.38
CA CYS A 193 6.60 4.09 21.04
C CYS A 193 6.31 5.16 22.10
N ASN A 194 5.51 6.16 21.76
CA ASN A 194 5.14 7.24 22.70
C ASN A 194 4.37 6.70 23.91
N PHE A 195 3.51 5.69 23.70
CA PHE A 195 2.74 5.06 24.76
C PHE A 195 3.60 4.14 25.65
N ALA A 196 4.46 3.32 25.05
CA ALA A 196 5.36 2.41 25.77
C ALA A 196 6.44 3.15 26.57
N GLY A 197 6.85 4.32 26.11
CA GLY A 197 7.97 5.08 26.65
C GLY A 197 9.32 4.64 26.10
N GLN A 198 10.29 5.55 26.09
CA GLN A 198 11.64 5.28 25.56
C GLN A 198 12.34 4.16 26.31
N GLY A 199 13.07 3.33 25.58
CA GLY A 199 13.83 2.19 26.11
C GLY A 199 13.01 0.92 26.30
N ASN A 200 11.69 0.97 26.14
CA ASN A 200 10.81 -0.18 26.38
C ASN A 200 10.52 -0.97 25.09
N GLU A 201 10.05 -2.20 25.27
CA GLU A 201 9.54 -3.05 24.18
C GLU A 201 8.08 -2.70 23.89
N ILE A 202 7.75 -2.55 22.59
CA ILE A 202 6.38 -2.45 22.12
C ILE A 202 5.76 -3.84 22.18
N THR A 203 4.71 -4.00 22.99
CA THR A 203 3.94 -5.24 23.11
C THR A 203 2.64 -5.16 22.29
N ARG A 204 1.91 -6.29 22.20
CA ARG A 204 0.59 -6.31 21.57
C ARG A 204 -0.41 -5.44 22.30
N GLU A 205 -0.36 -5.43 23.64
CA GLU A 205 -1.23 -4.61 24.48
C GLU A 205 -1.02 -3.10 24.21
N HIS A 206 0.21 -2.68 23.96
CA HIS A 206 0.50 -1.31 23.57
C HIS A 206 -0.13 -0.99 22.21
N ILE A 207 -0.02 -1.91 21.22
CA ILE A 207 -0.65 -1.76 19.91
C ILE A 207 -2.17 -1.69 20.05
N ASP A 208 -2.80 -2.60 20.78
CA ASP A 208 -4.25 -2.64 20.98
C ASP A 208 -4.79 -1.35 21.62
N SER A 209 -3.97 -0.70 22.45
CA SER A 209 -4.36 0.54 23.15
C SER A 209 -4.33 1.78 22.25
N VAL A 210 -3.49 1.82 21.20
CA VAL A 210 -3.26 3.05 20.42
C VAL A 210 -3.45 2.91 18.92
N ALA A 211 -3.37 1.70 18.36
CA ALA A 211 -3.43 1.51 16.92
C ALA A 211 -4.86 1.56 16.40
N VAL A 212 -5.03 2.23 15.26
CA VAL A 212 -6.29 2.24 14.53
C VAL A 212 -6.37 1.03 13.63
N ARG A 213 -7.42 0.25 13.80
CA ARG A 213 -7.69 -0.92 12.93
C ARG A 213 -8.06 -0.47 11.52
N SER A 214 -7.46 -1.09 10.54
CA SER A 214 -7.82 -0.88 9.12
C SER A 214 -9.26 -1.33 8.85
N LEU A 215 -9.86 -0.83 7.77
CA LEU A 215 -11.17 -1.31 7.34
C LEU A 215 -11.14 -2.82 7.09
N GLU A 216 -10.09 -3.32 6.45
CA GLU A 216 -9.91 -4.77 6.18
C GLU A 216 -9.90 -5.58 7.48
N ALA A 217 -9.18 -5.12 8.52
CA ALA A 217 -9.15 -5.80 9.82
C ALA A 217 -10.53 -5.81 10.51
N LYS A 218 -11.25 -4.67 10.48
CA LYS A 218 -12.61 -4.58 11.04
C LYS A 218 -13.58 -5.51 10.31
N VAL A 219 -13.56 -5.53 8.98
CA VAL A 219 -14.44 -6.41 8.20
C VAL A 219 -14.03 -7.88 8.35
N PHE A 220 -12.74 -8.16 8.59
CA PHE A 220 -12.31 -9.51 8.96
C PHE A 220 -12.88 -9.95 10.31
N ASP A 221 -12.98 -9.04 11.28
CA ASP A 221 -13.69 -9.32 12.55
C ASP A 221 -15.18 -9.56 12.31
N LEU A 222 -15.83 -8.85 11.38
CA LEU A 222 -17.20 -9.10 10.95
C LEU A 222 -17.35 -10.56 10.42
N SER A 223 -16.43 -10.99 9.56
CA SER A 223 -16.41 -12.37 9.05
C SER A 223 -16.25 -13.40 10.18
N LYS A 224 -15.40 -13.12 11.17
CA LYS A 224 -15.25 -13.99 12.36
C LYS A 224 -16.53 -14.06 13.19
N LEU A 225 -17.27 -12.97 13.36
CA LEU A 225 -18.54 -12.96 14.06
C LEU A 225 -19.58 -13.85 13.35
N ILE A 226 -19.69 -13.76 12.03
CA ILE A 226 -20.55 -14.63 11.22
C ILE A 226 -20.17 -16.10 11.43
N LEU A 227 -18.88 -16.44 11.28
CA LEU A 227 -18.35 -17.79 11.37
C LEU A 227 -18.41 -18.39 12.80
N ASN A 228 -18.53 -17.55 13.83
CA ASN A 228 -18.73 -17.97 15.23
C ASN A 228 -20.22 -17.92 15.66
N HIS A 229 -21.16 -17.91 14.74
CA HIS A 229 -22.60 -17.88 14.97
C HIS A 229 -23.12 -16.65 15.75
N ASN A 230 -22.38 -15.53 15.73
CA ASN A 230 -22.79 -14.28 16.36
C ASN A 230 -23.33 -13.30 15.32
N ALA A 231 -24.52 -13.61 14.80
CA ALA A 231 -25.18 -12.78 13.79
C ALA A 231 -25.51 -11.38 14.31
N GLN A 232 -25.92 -11.26 15.59
CA GLN A 232 -26.22 -9.97 16.19
C GLN A 232 -24.99 -9.06 16.23
N GLY A 233 -23.87 -9.54 16.76
CA GLY A 233 -22.63 -8.79 16.80
C GLY A 233 -22.11 -8.44 15.40
N ALA A 234 -22.35 -9.32 14.41
CA ALA A 234 -22.01 -9.04 13.01
C ALA A 234 -22.84 -7.88 12.43
N LEU A 235 -24.14 -7.82 12.69
CA LEU A 235 -25.00 -6.73 12.24
C LEU A 235 -24.66 -5.40 12.95
N GLU A 236 -24.37 -5.42 14.24
CA GLU A 236 -23.93 -4.24 15.00
C GLU A 236 -22.62 -3.67 14.44
N LEU A 237 -21.67 -4.55 14.11
CA LEU A 237 -20.40 -4.14 13.51
C LEU A 237 -20.60 -3.62 12.08
N LEU A 238 -21.46 -4.26 11.27
CA LEU A 238 -21.82 -3.75 9.94
C LEU A 238 -22.37 -2.33 10.03
N HIS A 239 -23.35 -2.09 10.93
CA HIS A 239 -23.91 -0.77 11.12
C HIS A 239 -22.85 0.27 11.51
N THR A 240 -21.92 -0.10 12.41
CA THR A 240 -20.79 0.76 12.78
C THR A 240 -19.90 1.11 11.58
N LEU A 241 -19.62 0.14 10.69
CA LEU A 241 -18.84 0.37 9.48
C LEU A 241 -19.57 1.29 8.50
N MET A 242 -20.87 1.11 8.34
CA MET A 242 -21.70 1.98 7.48
C MET A 242 -21.75 3.43 8.04
N MET A 243 -21.86 3.60 9.35
CA MET A 243 -21.78 4.91 10.01
C MET A 243 -20.40 5.59 9.78
N GLN A 244 -19.33 4.83 9.63
CA GLN A 244 -18.00 5.30 9.28
C GLN A 244 -17.82 5.56 7.77
N LYS A 245 -18.91 5.51 6.98
CA LYS A 245 -18.94 5.70 5.52
C LYS A 245 -18.09 4.68 4.74
N ALA A 246 -17.99 3.45 5.25
CA ALA A 246 -17.40 2.36 4.49
C ALA A 246 -18.32 1.99 3.31
N GLU A 247 -17.74 1.80 2.13
CA GLU A 247 -18.51 1.43 0.94
C GLU A 247 -19.00 -0.03 1.04
N PRO A 248 -20.28 -0.31 0.78
CA PRO A 248 -20.83 -1.66 0.86
C PRO A 248 -20.08 -2.68 0.00
N ILE A 249 -19.60 -2.27 -1.17
CA ILE A 249 -18.88 -3.15 -2.10
C ILE A 249 -17.52 -3.58 -1.52
N ASP A 250 -16.85 -2.70 -0.78
CA ASP A 250 -15.57 -3.01 -0.14
C ASP A 250 -15.77 -3.99 1.02
N ILE A 251 -16.82 -3.77 1.85
CA ILE A 251 -17.18 -4.71 2.91
C ILE A 251 -17.50 -6.08 2.33
N PHE A 252 -18.33 -6.13 1.27
CA PHE A 252 -18.65 -7.36 0.57
C PHE A 252 -17.40 -8.09 0.08
N GLY A 253 -16.48 -7.39 -0.58
CA GLY A 253 -15.24 -7.96 -1.12
C GLY A 253 -14.36 -8.60 -0.05
N VAL A 254 -14.24 -8.00 1.13
CA VAL A 254 -13.45 -8.56 2.23
C VAL A 254 -14.14 -9.78 2.85
N ILE A 255 -15.48 -9.76 3.07
CA ILE A 255 -16.22 -10.93 3.56
C ILE A 255 -16.07 -12.10 2.58
N LEU A 256 -16.31 -11.87 1.29
CA LEU A 256 -16.15 -12.86 0.24
C LEU A 256 -14.74 -13.46 0.25
N THR A 257 -13.73 -12.61 0.38
CA THR A 257 -12.33 -13.03 0.43
C THR A 257 -12.05 -13.98 1.60
N ALA A 258 -12.64 -13.74 2.79
CA ALA A 258 -12.50 -14.63 3.94
C ALA A 258 -13.08 -16.04 3.66
N PHE A 259 -14.23 -16.13 2.99
CA PHE A 259 -14.82 -17.40 2.60
C PHE A 259 -14.05 -18.11 1.48
N VAL A 260 -13.49 -17.36 0.53
CA VAL A 260 -12.58 -17.89 -0.49
C VAL A 260 -11.33 -18.51 0.16
N ASP A 261 -10.77 -17.87 1.18
CA ASP A 261 -9.62 -18.42 1.91
C ASP A 261 -9.98 -19.71 2.65
N ILE A 262 -11.17 -19.77 3.28
CA ILE A 262 -11.67 -21.00 3.93
C ILE A 262 -11.80 -22.14 2.90
N TYR A 263 -12.40 -21.86 1.74
CA TYR A 263 -12.54 -22.81 0.65
C TYR A 263 -11.19 -23.32 0.16
N ARG A 264 -10.24 -22.41 -0.12
CA ARG A 264 -8.89 -22.75 -0.58
C ARG A 264 -8.14 -23.63 0.41
N VAL A 265 -8.20 -23.27 1.69
CA VAL A 265 -7.57 -24.08 2.77
C VAL A 265 -8.22 -25.45 2.86
N LYS A 266 -9.56 -25.53 2.88
CA LYS A 266 -10.28 -26.80 2.95
C LYS A 266 -9.92 -27.72 1.79
N THR A 267 -9.98 -27.20 0.55
CA THR A 267 -9.64 -27.96 -0.65
C THR A 267 -8.19 -28.47 -0.61
N SER A 268 -7.24 -27.62 -0.18
CA SER A 268 -5.84 -28.00 -0.07
C SER A 268 -5.63 -29.12 0.96
N VAL A 269 -6.22 -28.98 2.14
CA VAL A 269 -6.11 -29.99 3.21
C VAL A 269 -6.79 -31.30 2.80
N THR A 270 -7.95 -31.25 2.13
CA THR A 270 -8.62 -32.45 1.61
C THR A 270 -7.80 -33.16 0.53
N ALA A 271 -7.02 -32.40 -0.26
CA ALA A 271 -6.09 -32.94 -1.24
C ALA A 271 -4.77 -33.47 -0.63
N GLY A 272 -4.59 -33.44 0.71
CA GLY A 272 -3.39 -33.89 1.39
C GLY A 272 -2.25 -32.85 1.42
N GLU A 273 -2.53 -31.61 1.01
CA GLU A 273 -1.57 -30.51 1.00
C GLU A 273 -1.57 -29.75 2.34
N THR A 274 -0.60 -28.86 2.52
CA THR A 274 -0.50 -28.03 3.73
C THR A 274 -1.49 -26.88 3.70
N VAL A 275 -1.85 -26.34 4.88
CA VAL A 275 -2.67 -25.14 5.05
C VAL A 275 -2.10 -23.93 4.26
N MET A 276 -0.78 -23.87 4.10
CA MET A 276 -0.08 -22.81 3.39
C MET A 276 0.06 -23.04 1.87
N TYR A 277 -0.44 -24.17 1.35
CA TYR A 277 -0.36 -24.48 -0.08
C TYR A 277 -0.99 -23.41 -0.99
N PRO A 278 -2.15 -22.81 -0.63
CA PRO A 278 -2.72 -21.71 -1.44
C PRO A 278 -1.79 -20.53 -1.65
N ALA A 279 -0.87 -20.24 -0.71
CA ALA A 279 0.09 -19.14 -0.86
C ALA A 279 1.16 -19.40 -1.94
N LYS A 280 1.30 -20.64 -2.42
CA LYS A 280 2.17 -20.95 -3.56
C LYS A 280 1.53 -20.67 -4.92
N ILE A 281 0.19 -20.57 -4.96
CA ILE A 281 -0.58 -20.45 -6.21
C ILE A 281 -1.19 -19.05 -6.33
N PHE A 282 -1.63 -18.49 -5.21
CA PHE A 282 -2.31 -17.20 -5.15
C PHE A 282 -1.43 -16.19 -4.41
N ASP A 283 -1.65 -14.91 -4.68
CA ASP A 283 -0.93 -13.83 -4.01
C ASP A 283 -1.44 -13.61 -2.58
N TYR A 284 -0.64 -14.06 -1.59
CA TYR A 284 -0.87 -13.86 -0.15
C TYR A 284 0.26 -13.05 0.51
N LYS A 285 1.00 -12.28 -0.25
CA LYS A 285 2.11 -11.46 0.26
C LYS A 285 1.66 -10.61 1.46
N ASN A 286 2.43 -10.69 2.56
CA ASN A 286 2.12 -10.06 3.85
C ASN A 286 0.80 -10.52 4.53
N LYS A 287 0.04 -11.45 3.95
CA LYS A 287 -1.29 -11.88 4.40
C LYS A 287 -1.41 -13.38 4.68
N ASP A 288 -0.29 -14.08 4.85
CA ASP A 288 -0.23 -15.53 5.12
C ASP A 288 -1.04 -15.93 6.36
N PHE A 289 -1.12 -15.04 7.35
CA PHE A 289 -1.92 -15.22 8.56
C PHE A 289 -3.40 -15.50 8.25
N ARG A 290 -3.93 -15.04 7.11
CA ARG A 290 -5.31 -15.29 6.69
C ARG A 290 -5.57 -16.78 6.49
N LEU A 291 -4.62 -17.52 5.90
CA LEU A 291 -4.74 -18.97 5.70
C LEU A 291 -4.74 -19.73 7.03
N THR A 292 -3.86 -19.31 7.96
CA THR A 292 -3.82 -19.90 9.31
C THR A 292 -5.13 -19.66 10.05
N ASN A 293 -5.68 -18.45 9.99
CA ASN A 293 -6.95 -18.10 10.62
C ASN A 293 -8.12 -18.86 9.99
N SER A 294 -8.13 -19.00 8.66
CA SER A 294 -9.19 -19.72 7.92
C SER A 294 -9.21 -21.21 8.19
N ASN A 295 -8.08 -21.83 8.54
CA ASN A 295 -7.99 -23.27 8.81
C ASN A 295 -8.91 -23.74 9.96
N ARG A 296 -9.11 -22.89 10.97
CA ARG A 296 -10.02 -23.20 12.08
C ARG A 296 -11.46 -23.40 11.58
N PHE A 297 -11.92 -22.51 10.69
CA PHE A 297 -13.28 -22.54 10.15
C PHE A 297 -13.43 -23.58 9.03
N ALA A 298 -12.39 -23.80 8.24
CA ALA A 298 -12.36 -24.79 7.17
C ALA A 298 -12.65 -26.22 7.67
N LYS A 299 -12.28 -26.54 8.94
CA LYS A 299 -12.55 -27.83 9.55
C LYS A 299 -14.01 -28.04 9.94
N ASN A 300 -14.73 -26.96 10.22
CA ASN A 300 -16.09 -27.02 10.79
C ASN A 300 -17.18 -26.94 9.70
N LEU A 301 -16.88 -26.34 8.54
CA LEU A 301 -17.85 -26.21 7.46
C LEU A 301 -17.84 -27.41 6.51
N THR A 302 -18.99 -27.87 6.11
CA THR A 302 -19.13 -28.88 5.04
C THR A 302 -18.94 -28.26 3.65
N ASP A 303 -18.68 -29.09 2.64
CA ASP A 303 -18.57 -28.61 1.26
C ASP A 303 -19.91 -28.06 0.73
N GLU A 304 -21.01 -28.63 1.21
CA GLU A 304 -22.37 -28.16 0.87
C GLU A 304 -22.64 -26.77 1.47
N GLN A 305 -22.35 -26.56 2.74
CA GLN A 305 -22.46 -25.26 3.39
C GLN A 305 -21.62 -24.19 2.68
N ILE A 306 -20.38 -24.53 2.29
CA ILE A 306 -19.52 -23.59 1.54
C ILE A 306 -20.15 -23.25 0.18
N ARG A 307 -20.72 -24.22 -0.54
CA ARG A 307 -21.42 -23.99 -1.80
C ARG A 307 -22.61 -23.06 -1.61
N GLU A 308 -23.49 -23.35 -0.64
CA GLU A 308 -24.64 -22.50 -0.32
C GLU A 308 -24.21 -21.07 0.02
N CYS A 309 -23.10 -20.89 0.75
CA CYS A 309 -22.55 -19.56 1.03
C CYS A 309 -22.13 -18.83 -0.25
N PHE A 310 -21.47 -19.52 -1.20
CA PHE A 310 -21.11 -18.89 -2.48
C PHE A 310 -22.31 -18.54 -3.35
N ASP A 311 -23.41 -19.31 -3.28
CA ASP A 311 -24.66 -18.94 -3.95
C ASP A 311 -25.22 -17.64 -3.37
N CYS A 312 -25.23 -17.46 -2.04
CA CYS A 312 -25.60 -16.20 -1.38
C CYS A 312 -24.69 -15.04 -1.78
N PHE A 313 -23.37 -15.25 -1.89
CA PHE A 313 -22.45 -14.22 -2.39
C PHE A 313 -22.76 -13.83 -3.84
N SER A 314 -23.07 -14.80 -4.71
CA SER A 314 -23.43 -14.52 -6.11
C SER A 314 -24.71 -13.67 -6.24
N GLU A 315 -25.71 -13.94 -5.39
CA GLU A 315 -26.95 -13.15 -5.34
C GLU A 315 -26.67 -11.74 -4.83
N ALA A 316 -25.90 -11.60 -3.75
CA ALA A 316 -25.53 -10.30 -3.17
C ALA A 316 -24.70 -9.45 -4.13
N ASP A 317 -23.75 -10.04 -4.86
CA ASP A 317 -22.94 -9.33 -5.87
C ASP A 317 -23.82 -8.74 -6.98
N LYS A 318 -24.77 -9.54 -7.50
CA LYS A 318 -25.74 -9.06 -8.48
C LYS A 318 -26.59 -7.94 -7.93
N ALA A 319 -27.07 -8.07 -6.69
CA ALA A 319 -27.92 -7.07 -6.06
C ALA A 319 -27.16 -5.75 -5.81
N LEU A 320 -25.93 -5.80 -5.33
CA LEU A 320 -25.08 -4.63 -5.12
C LEU A 320 -24.79 -3.84 -6.42
N LYS A 321 -24.73 -4.54 -7.57
CA LYS A 321 -24.42 -3.93 -8.87
C LYS A 321 -25.65 -3.45 -9.65
N SER A 322 -26.83 -4.01 -9.41
CA SER A 322 -27.98 -3.80 -10.27
C SER A 322 -29.31 -3.47 -9.59
N SER A 323 -29.38 -3.51 -8.25
CA SER A 323 -30.64 -3.25 -7.54
C SER A 323 -30.77 -1.81 -7.05
N ALA A 324 -32.01 -1.36 -6.88
CA ALA A 324 -32.34 -0.07 -6.25
C ALA A 324 -32.34 -0.16 -4.70
N GLN A 325 -32.03 -1.33 -4.13
CA GLN A 325 -31.95 -1.51 -2.67
C GLN A 325 -30.68 -0.86 -2.11
N SER A 326 -30.74 -0.41 -0.85
CA SER A 326 -29.53 0.09 -0.20
C SER A 326 -28.49 -1.02 -0.04
N GLY A 327 -27.22 -0.69 -0.25
CA GLY A 327 -26.12 -1.65 -0.06
C GLY A 327 -26.06 -2.23 1.36
N GLU A 328 -26.42 -1.44 2.37
CA GLU A 328 -26.53 -1.89 3.76
C GLU A 328 -27.54 -3.02 3.92
N LEU A 329 -28.76 -2.86 3.40
CA LEU A 329 -29.80 -3.89 3.45
C LEU A 329 -29.40 -5.18 2.74
N ILE A 330 -28.64 -5.08 1.63
CA ILE A 330 -28.13 -6.25 0.91
C ILE A 330 -27.11 -7.00 1.78
N LEU A 331 -26.20 -6.28 2.44
CA LEU A 331 -25.22 -6.87 3.35
C LEU A 331 -25.85 -7.47 4.60
N GLU A 332 -26.87 -6.83 5.19
CA GLU A 332 -27.64 -7.40 6.31
C GLU A 332 -28.27 -8.75 5.94
N LYS A 333 -28.94 -8.82 4.78
CA LYS A 333 -29.51 -10.07 4.27
C LYS A 333 -28.43 -11.13 4.07
N LEU A 334 -27.29 -10.76 3.47
CA LEU A 334 -26.16 -11.67 3.27
C LEU A 334 -25.66 -12.23 4.62
N ILE A 335 -25.43 -11.38 5.62
CA ILE A 335 -24.96 -11.79 6.94
C ILE A 335 -25.93 -12.77 7.60
N VAL A 336 -27.23 -12.50 7.54
CA VAL A 336 -28.26 -13.37 8.11
C VAL A 336 -28.28 -14.73 7.40
N HIS A 337 -28.25 -14.75 6.06
CA HIS A 337 -28.24 -16.00 5.29
C HIS A 337 -26.98 -16.84 5.58
N LEU A 338 -25.78 -16.22 5.55
CA LEU A 338 -24.55 -16.90 5.88
C LEU A 338 -24.59 -17.48 7.31
N SER A 339 -25.08 -16.73 8.30
CA SER A 339 -25.21 -17.18 9.67
C SER A 339 -26.14 -18.37 9.81
N LEU A 340 -27.25 -18.39 9.07
CA LEU A 340 -28.21 -19.51 9.06
C LEU A 340 -27.63 -20.77 8.42
N ILE A 341 -26.87 -20.64 7.33
CA ILE A 341 -26.21 -21.77 6.66
C ILE A 341 -25.16 -22.40 7.59
N ILE A 342 -24.35 -21.56 8.22
CA ILE A 342 -23.24 -22.00 9.09
C ILE A 342 -23.76 -22.64 10.38
N ALA A 343 -24.95 -22.25 10.87
CA ALA A 343 -25.55 -22.76 12.11
C ALA A 343 -26.17 -24.17 11.98
N ARG A 344 -26.33 -24.68 10.76
CA ARG A 344 -26.83 -26.07 10.51
C ARG A 344 -25.73 -27.06 10.72
#